data_aa4b66c6d9d9e720ccc9c81a5ac18f18
#
_entry.id   aa4b66c6d9d9e720ccc9c81a5ac18f18
#
_cell.length_a   1.000
_cell.length_b   1.000
_cell.length_c   1.000
_cell.angle_alpha   90.00
_cell.angle_beta   90.00
_cell.angle_gamma   90.00
#
_symmetry.space_group_name_H-M   'P 1'
#
loop_
_entity.id
_entity.type
_entity.pdbx_description
1 polymer ?
#
loop_
_entity_poly.entity_id
_entity_poly.type
_entity_poly.pdbx_seq_one_letter_code
_entity_poly.pdbx_strand_id
1 'polypeptide(L)' 'PATICGLNVITVDKTDGYKFCLEGGTWLLIRFSGTEPIIRVYCETNDKSLVKSLLQEGLVIAGLS' A
#
# COMPACT_ATOMS: atom_id res chain seq x y z
N PRO A 1 5.30 7.35 -4.98
CA PRO A 1 5.90 8.08 -3.86
C PRO A 1 7.24 7.50 -3.44
N ALA A 2 8.14 8.35 -2.96
CA ALA A 2 9.45 7.91 -2.49
C ALA A 2 9.39 7.32 -1.08
N THR A 3 8.42 7.75 -0.28
CA THR A 3 8.20 7.25 1.07
C THR A 3 6.71 7.04 1.31
N ILE A 4 6.39 6.10 2.20
CA ILE A 4 5.03 5.85 2.66
C ILE A 4 5.10 5.68 4.17
N CYS A 5 4.33 6.48 4.92
CA CYS A 5 4.34 6.48 6.39
C CYS A 5 5.75 6.66 6.97
N GLY A 6 6.59 7.45 6.30
CA GLY A 6 7.95 7.70 6.74
C GLY A 6 8.95 6.61 6.40
N LEU A 7 8.51 5.53 5.75
CA LEU A 7 9.37 4.42 5.33
C LEU A 7 9.75 4.56 3.87
N ASN A 8 11.01 4.29 3.54
CA ASN A 8 11.46 4.35 2.16
C ASN A 8 10.85 3.22 1.33
N VAL A 9 10.39 3.57 0.12
CA VAL A 9 9.92 2.58 -0.84
C VAL A 9 11.14 1.95 -1.50
N ILE A 10 11.29 0.63 -1.33
CA ILE A 10 12.42 -0.12 -1.90
C ILE A 10 12.10 -0.54 -3.32
N THR A 11 10.95 -1.15 -3.54
CA THR A 11 10.53 -1.59 -4.87
C THR A 11 9.01 -1.41 -5.01
N VAL A 12 8.56 -1.35 -6.26
CA VAL A 12 7.14 -1.35 -6.60
C VAL A 12 6.90 -2.49 -7.58
N ASP A 13 6.04 -3.43 -7.20
CA ASP A 13 5.66 -4.55 -8.04
C ASP A 13 4.26 -4.24 -8.61
N LYS A 14 4.14 -4.23 -9.94
CA LYS A 14 2.90 -3.89 -10.63
C LYS A 14 2.22 -5.10 -11.26
N THR A 15 2.57 -6.30 -10.86
CA THR A 15 2.05 -7.53 -11.48
C THR A 15 0.55 -7.71 -11.28
N ASP A 16 0.08 -7.60 -10.03
CA ASP A 16 -1.34 -7.80 -9.69
C ASP A 16 -1.97 -6.54 -9.07
N GLY A 17 -1.45 -5.38 -9.40
CA GLY A 17 -1.82 -4.13 -8.79
C GLY A 17 -0.54 -3.39 -8.45
N TYR A 18 -0.57 -2.57 -7.40
CA TYR A 18 0.61 -1.82 -6.97
C TYR A 18 1.02 -2.31 -5.59
N LYS A 19 2.11 -3.07 -5.54
CA LYS A 19 2.68 -3.51 -4.27
C LYS A 19 3.94 -2.70 -3.97
N PHE A 20 3.85 -1.86 -2.97
CA PHE A 20 4.97 -1.05 -2.51
C PHE A 20 5.69 -1.81 -1.41
N CYS A 21 6.90 -2.28 -1.70
CA CYS A 21 7.73 -2.93 -0.70
C CYS A 21 8.57 -1.86 0.00
N LEU A 22 8.40 -1.76 1.30
CA LEU A 22 9.01 -0.72 2.12
C LEU A 22 10.14 -1.29 2.96
N GLU A 23 10.98 -0.43 3.49
CA GLU A 23 12.05 -0.85 4.39
C GLU A 23 11.47 -1.54 5.64
N GLY A 24 12.26 -2.44 6.25
CA GLY A 24 11.84 -3.13 7.46
C GLY A 24 10.85 -4.26 7.26
N GLY A 25 10.68 -4.75 6.03
CA GLY A 25 9.77 -5.87 5.73
C GLY A 25 8.30 -5.48 5.66
N THR A 26 8.00 -4.20 5.68
CA THR A 26 6.64 -3.67 5.53
C THR A 26 6.27 -3.59 4.06
N TRP A 27 5.01 -3.88 3.71
CA TRP A 27 4.53 -3.66 2.36
C TRP A 27 3.08 -3.19 2.36
N LEU A 28 2.71 -2.52 1.27
CA LEU A 28 1.37 -1.99 1.03
C LEU A 28 0.96 -2.41 -0.37
N LEU A 29 -0.18 -3.06 -0.49
CA LEU A 29 -0.72 -3.52 -1.78
C LEU A 29 -2.04 -2.84 -2.07
N ILE A 30 -2.15 -2.26 -3.26
CA ILE A 30 -3.39 -1.69 -3.76
C ILE A 30 -3.79 -2.50 -4.98
N ARG A 31 -4.96 -3.13 -4.91
CA ARG A 31 -5.44 -4.01 -5.97
C ARG A 31 -6.80 -3.54 -6.48
N PHE A 32 -6.91 -3.45 -7.80
CA PHE A 32 -8.17 -3.09 -8.45
C PHE A 32 -8.88 -4.35 -8.91
N SER A 33 -10.20 -4.40 -8.69
CA SER A 33 -11.02 -5.47 -9.25
C SER A 33 -11.20 -5.22 -10.76
N GLY A 34 -11.06 -6.27 -11.57
CA GLY A 34 -11.23 -6.14 -13.01
C GLY A 34 -12.68 -6.08 -13.46
N THR A 35 -13.63 -6.50 -12.62
CA THR A 35 -15.04 -6.62 -12.99
C THR A 35 -15.96 -5.66 -12.24
N GLU A 36 -15.51 -5.10 -11.12
CA GLU A 36 -16.30 -4.20 -10.31
C GLU A 36 -15.44 -3.00 -9.92
N PRO A 37 -16.03 -1.81 -9.71
CA PRO A 37 -15.26 -0.64 -9.31
C PRO A 37 -14.86 -0.71 -7.82
N ILE A 38 -14.21 -1.79 -7.44
CA ILE A 38 -13.78 -2.05 -6.07
C ILE A 38 -12.27 -1.96 -6.00
N ILE A 39 -11.77 -1.24 -5.03
CA ILE A 39 -10.34 -1.15 -4.73
C ILE A 39 -10.11 -1.83 -3.39
N ARG A 40 -9.13 -2.72 -3.34
CA ARG A 40 -8.74 -3.41 -2.12
C ARG A 40 -7.35 -2.97 -1.71
N VAL A 41 -7.19 -2.67 -0.44
CA VAL A 41 -5.91 -2.24 0.13
C VAL A 41 -5.50 -3.24 1.20
N TYR A 42 -4.28 -3.76 1.08
CA TYR A 42 -3.70 -4.71 2.03
C TYR A 42 -2.36 -4.17 2.51
N CYS A 43 -2.01 -4.48 3.73
CA CYS A 43 -0.68 -4.15 4.24
C CYS A 43 -0.19 -5.20 5.21
N GLU A 44 1.13 -5.26 5.39
CA GLU A 44 1.77 -6.07 6.40
C GLU A 44 2.92 -5.28 7.00
N THR A 45 3.00 -5.26 8.30
CA THR A 45 4.06 -4.54 9.01
C THR A 45 4.29 -5.19 10.38
N ASN A 46 5.53 -5.09 10.86
CA ASN A 46 5.88 -5.53 12.22
C ASN A 46 5.42 -4.53 13.27
N ASP A 47 5.02 -3.34 12.87
CA ASP A 47 4.56 -2.29 13.76
C ASP A 47 3.06 -2.10 13.62
N LYS A 48 2.31 -2.61 14.59
CA LYS A 48 0.85 -2.56 14.57
C LYS A 48 0.31 -1.13 14.55
N SER A 49 1.08 -0.17 15.05
CA SER A 49 0.66 1.23 15.03
C SER A 49 0.63 1.82 13.63
N LEU A 50 1.32 1.21 12.66
CA LEU A 50 1.35 1.66 11.28
C LEU A 50 0.21 1.11 10.42
N VAL A 51 -0.49 0.07 10.86
CA VAL A 51 -1.52 -0.57 10.03
C VAL A 51 -2.56 0.42 9.55
N LYS A 52 -3.13 1.18 10.46
CA LYS A 52 -4.16 2.17 10.12
C LYS A 52 -3.63 3.24 9.17
N SER A 53 -2.42 3.73 9.44
CA SER A 53 -1.79 4.76 8.60
C SER A 53 -1.46 4.22 7.21
N LEU A 54 -1.00 2.97 7.11
CA LEU A 54 -0.71 2.33 5.83
C LEU A 54 -1.98 2.17 4.99
N LEU A 55 -3.06 1.72 5.60
CA LEU A 55 -4.34 1.56 4.89
C LEU A 55 -4.87 2.91 4.42
N GLN A 56 -4.74 3.95 5.25
CA GLN A 56 -5.14 5.31 4.88
C GLN A 56 -4.32 5.84 3.70
N GLU A 57 -3.00 5.63 3.74
CA GLU A 57 -2.13 6.04 2.64
C GLU A 57 -2.47 5.29 1.34
N GLY A 58 -2.83 4.01 1.45
CA GLY A 58 -3.28 3.25 0.30
C GLY A 58 -4.48 3.88 -0.36
N LEU A 59 -5.45 4.35 0.41
CA LEU A 59 -6.63 5.04 -0.12
C LEU A 59 -6.25 6.36 -0.79
N VAL A 60 -5.34 7.11 -0.19
CA VAL A 60 -4.86 8.38 -0.78
C VAL A 60 -4.18 8.12 -2.11
N ILE A 61 -3.28 7.12 -2.18
CA ILE A 61 -2.58 6.77 -3.41
C ILE A 61 -3.56 6.33 -4.49
N ALA A 62 -4.60 5.60 -4.11
CA ALA A 62 -5.63 5.16 -5.04
C ALA A 62 -6.58 6.29 -5.49
N GLY A 63 -6.47 7.47 -4.89
CA GLY A 63 -7.30 8.61 -5.25
C GLY A 63 -8.68 8.61 -4.63
N LEU A 64 -8.89 7.87 -3.53
CA LEU A 64 -10.20 7.73 -2.89
C LEU A 64 -10.38 8.58 -1.64
N SER A 65 -9.36 9.31 -1.24
CA SER A 65 -9.51 10.19 -0.08
C SER A 65 -8.67 11.44 -0.19
#